data_0f0b4100afc757db3808d401a939cebc
#
_entry.id   0f0b4100afc757db3808d401a939cebc
#
_cell.length_a   1.000
_cell.length_b   1.000
_cell.length_c   1.000
_cell.angle_alpha   90.00
_cell.angle_beta   90.00
_cell.angle_gamma   90.00
#
_symmetry.space_group_name_H-M   'P 1'
#
loop_
_entity.id
_entity.type
_entity.pdbx_description
1 polymer ?
#
loop_
_entity_poly.entity_id
_entity_poly.type
_entity_poly.pdbx_seq_one_letter_code
_entity_poly.pdbx_strand_id
1 'polypeptide(L)'
;KYLMQFKGPMDYVLMDKLLGYPSYFTLSAKAASPNAAKLYLDYAASPEAQKAMAEKEGEFVLYPGIYPPIRDADKVVERTIFMDPPTAAEFKQLSSMFREIFFGR
;
A
#
# COMPACT_ATOMS: atom_id res chain seq x y z
N LYS A 1 -7.65 -7.98 3.06
CA LYS A 1 -7.30 -8.83 4.21
C LYS A 1 -8.52 -9.45 4.88
N TYR A 2 -9.50 -8.68 5.35
CA TYR A 2 -10.68 -9.19 6.06
C TYR A 2 -11.50 -10.19 5.23
N LEU A 3 -11.81 -9.89 3.98
CA LEU A 3 -12.53 -10.78 3.06
C LEU A 3 -11.80 -12.10 2.83
N MET A 4 -10.48 -12.06 2.75
CA MET A 4 -9.65 -13.25 2.51
C MET A 4 -9.55 -14.15 3.74
N GLN A 5 -9.34 -13.57 4.92
CA GLN A 5 -9.11 -14.33 6.15
C GLN A 5 -10.39 -14.86 6.76
N PHE A 6 -11.47 -14.10 6.70
CA PHE A 6 -12.70 -14.39 7.45
C PHE A 6 -13.89 -14.75 6.58
N LYS A 7 -13.75 -14.73 5.25
CA LYS A 7 -14.85 -14.97 4.29
C LYS A 7 -16.11 -14.22 4.69
N GLY A 8 -15.95 -12.99 5.16
CA GLY A 8 -17.04 -12.14 5.62
C GLY A 8 -18.05 -11.88 4.51
N PRO A 9 -19.32 -11.62 4.83
CA PRO A 9 -20.37 -11.31 3.85
C PRO A 9 -20.22 -9.88 3.33
N MET A 10 -19.04 -9.55 2.80
CA MET A 10 -18.72 -8.25 2.24
C MET A 10 -18.10 -8.42 0.86
N ASP A 11 -18.31 -7.45 0.00
CA ASP A 11 -17.68 -7.36 -1.30
C ASP A 11 -17.29 -5.89 -1.55
N TYR A 12 -16.54 -5.63 -2.60
CA TYR A 12 -16.15 -4.29 -2.98
C TYR A 12 -16.68 -3.93 -4.36
N VAL A 13 -16.85 -2.66 -4.59
CA VAL A 13 -17.25 -2.10 -5.89
C VAL A 13 -16.00 -1.60 -6.60
N LEU A 14 -15.75 -2.14 -7.80
CA LEU A 14 -14.66 -1.68 -8.63
C LEU A 14 -15.09 -0.41 -9.37
N MET A 15 -14.62 0.75 -8.89
CA MET A 15 -14.87 2.05 -9.54
C MET A 15 -14.00 2.22 -10.79
N ASP A 16 -14.38 3.18 -11.65
CA ASP A 16 -13.60 3.49 -12.86
C ASP A 16 -12.22 4.07 -12.56
N LYS A 17 -12.09 4.79 -11.45
CA LYS A 17 -10.82 5.34 -10.95
C LYS A 17 -10.66 5.01 -9.48
N LEU A 18 -9.51 4.52 -9.11
CA LEU A 18 -9.12 4.19 -7.76
C LEU A 18 -7.93 5.05 -7.36
N LEU A 19 -7.86 5.43 -6.10
CA LEU A 19 -6.70 6.11 -5.55
C LEU A 19 -5.81 5.07 -4.86
N GLY A 20 -4.55 4.99 -5.28
CA GLY A 20 -3.53 4.15 -4.68
C GLY A 20 -2.50 4.99 -3.95
N TYR A 21 -2.13 4.54 -2.77
CA TYR A 21 -1.02 5.13 -2.02
C TYR A 21 0.09 4.09 -1.89
N PRO A 22 1.28 4.35 -2.43
CA PRO A 22 2.37 3.40 -2.34
C PRO A 22 2.95 3.34 -0.93
N SER A 23 3.19 2.13 -0.43
CA SER A 23 3.98 1.89 0.78
C SER A 23 5.45 1.74 0.43
N TYR A 24 6.33 2.27 1.25
CA TYR A 24 7.77 2.27 1.00
C TYR A 24 8.52 1.52 2.09
N PHE A 25 9.44 0.67 1.69
CA PHE A 25 10.49 0.17 2.58
C PHE A 25 11.70 1.09 2.48
N THR A 26 12.18 1.59 3.61
CA THR A 26 13.31 2.51 3.65
C THR A 26 14.34 2.06 4.66
N LEU A 27 15.61 2.30 4.35
CA LEU A 27 16.71 2.05 5.27
C LEU A 27 16.98 3.31 6.10
N SER A 28 16.91 3.17 7.43
CA SER A 28 17.28 4.27 8.31
C SER A 28 18.77 4.59 8.18
N ALA A 29 19.12 5.88 8.10
CA ALA A 29 20.51 6.34 8.10
C ALA A 29 21.27 5.97 9.39
N LYS A 30 20.53 5.67 10.48
CA LYS A 30 21.08 5.26 11.78
C LYS A 30 20.77 3.80 12.10
N ALA A 31 20.61 2.95 11.10
CA ALA A 31 20.36 1.53 11.32
C ALA A 31 21.54 0.88 12.05
N ALA A 32 21.25 0.16 13.13
CA ALA A 32 22.26 -0.56 13.90
C ALA A 32 22.92 -1.71 13.11
N SER A 33 22.18 -2.30 12.15
CA SER A 33 22.64 -3.39 11.29
C SER A 33 22.30 -3.10 9.82
N PRO A 34 23.00 -2.16 9.17
CA PRO A 34 22.62 -1.71 7.83
C PRO A 34 22.71 -2.81 6.77
N ASN A 35 23.64 -3.74 6.89
CA ASN A 35 23.79 -4.85 5.93
C ASN A 35 22.64 -5.86 6.06
N ALA A 36 22.19 -6.17 7.27
CA ALA A 36 21.02 -7.01 7.49
C ALA A 36 19.75 -6.33 6.95
N ALA A 37 19.62 -5.02 7.15
CA ALA A 37 18.49 -4.26 6.61
C ALA A 37 18.49 -4.23 5.07
N LYS A 38 19.64 -4.10 4.43
CA LYS A 38 19.76 -4.20 2.97
C LYS A 38 19.34 -5.58 2.46
N LEU A 39 19.83 -6.64 3.13
CA LEU A 39 19.45 -8.01 2.78
C LEU A 39 17.93 -8.22 2.90
N TYR A 40 17.32 -7.65 3.93
CA TYR A 40 15.86 -7.68 4.08
C TYR A 40 15.15 -6.94 2.94
N LEU A 41 15.64 -5.77 2.52
CA LEU A 41 15.08 -5.03 1.39
C LEU A 41 15.19 -5.81 0.08
N ASP A 42 16.32 -6.46 -0.16
CA ASP A 42 16.53 -7.32 -1.34
C ASP A 42 15.55 -8.51 -1.31
N TYR A 43 15.38 -9.15 -0.16
CA TYR A 43 14.38 -10.20 0.02
C TYR A 43 12.96 -9.68 -0.20
N ALA A 44 12.60 -8.55 0.39
CA ALA A 44 11.26 -7.96 0.24
C ALA A 44 10.92 -7.60 -1.21
N ALA A 45 11.93 -7.28 -2.03
CA ALA A 45 11.78 -7.04 -3.47
C ALA A 45 11.73 -8.34 -4.31
N SER A 46 12.03 -9.50 -3.73
CA SER A 46 12.02 -10.77 -4.46
C SER A 46 10.61 -11.22 -4.85
N PRO A 47 10.47 -11.98 -5.95
CA PRO A 47 9.16 -12.53 -6.37
C PRO A 47 8.49 -13.35 -5.28
N GLU A 48 9.28 -14.09 -4.50
CA GLU A 48 8.80 -14.94 -3.41
C GLU A 48 8.14 -14.10 -2.30
N ALA A 49 8.83 -13.06 -1.83
CA ALA A 49 8.30 -12.18 -0.79
C ALA A 49 7.10 -11.38 -1.29
N GLN A 50 7.14 -10.87 -2.52
CA GLN A 50 6.03 -10.16 -3.14
C GLN A 50 4.79 -11.06 -3.27
N LYS A 51 4.97 -12.32 -3.68
CA LYS A 51 3.90 -13.30 -3.73
C LYS A 51 3.31 -13.57 -2.33
N ALA A 52 4.16 -13.74 -1.32
CA ALA A 52 3.70 -13.95 0.05
C ALA A 52 2.91 -12.74 0.59
N MET A 53 3.34 -11.51 0.30
CA MET A 53 2.59 -10.29 0.66
C MET A 53 1.25 -10.22 -0.04
N ALA A 54 1.18 -10.51 -1.33
CA ALA A 54 -0.07 -10.52 -2.06
C ALA A 54 -1.05 -11.59 -1.55
N GLU A 55 -0.60 -12.82 -1.39
CA GLU A 55 -1.46 -13.95 -1.01
C GLU A 55 -1.88 -13.93 0.46
N LYS A 56 -0.99 -13.56 1.38
CA LYS A 56 -1.26 -13.63 2.82
C LYS A 56 -1.78 -12.33 3.40
N GLU A 57 -1.28 -11.20 2.94
CA GLU A 57 -1.64 -9.88 3.46
C GLU A 57 -2.67 -9.15 2.58
N GLY A 58 -2.88 -9.61 1.33
CA GLY A 58 -3.79 -8.97 0.40
C GLY A 58 -3.23 -7.68 -0.19
N GLU A 59 -1.93 -7.51 -0.17
CA GLU A 59 -1.24 -6.33 -0.68
C GLU A 59 -1.19 -6.35 -2.21
N PHE A 60 -1.39 -5.19 -2.83
CA PHE A 60 -1.04 -4.99 -4.22
C PHE A 60 0.44 -4.70 -4.32
N VAL A 61 1.16 -5.58 -4.97
CA VAL A 61 2.61 -5.53 -5.09
C VAL A 61 3.05 -5.05 -6.47
N LEU A 62 4.29 -4.58 -6.59
CA LEU A 62 4.80 -4.05 -7.85
C LEU A 62 5.34 -5.13 -8.80
N TYR A 63 5.45 -6.38 -8.36
CA TYR A 63 5.96 -7.44 -9.22
C TYR A 63 4.92 -7.84 -10.28
N PRO A 64 5.26 -7.79 -11.58
CA PRO A 64 4.32 -8.06 -12.65
C PRO A 64 3.70 -9.45 -12.55
N GLY A 65 2.38 -9.53 -12.68
CA GLY A 65 1.64 -10.81 -12.68
C GLY A 65 1.37 -11.39 -11.30
N ILE A 66 1.78 -10.71 -10.21
CA ILE A 66 1.44 -11.10 -8.85
C ILE A 66 0.33 -10.19 -8.32
N TYR A 67 -0.79 -10.79 -7.97
CA TYR A 67 -1.97 -10.09 -7.46
C TYR A 67 -2.52 -10.76 -6.20
N PRO A 68 -3.16 -10.00 -5.30
CA PRO A 68 -3.90 -10.59 -4.20
C PRO A 68 -5.05 -11.45 -4.75
N PRO A 69 -5.45 -12.54 -4.05
CA PRO A 69 -6.52 -13.44 -4.48
C PRO A 69 -7.91 -12.84 -4.25
N ILE A 70 -8.20 -11.74 -4.90
CA ILE A 70 -9.48 -11.08 -4.94
C ILE A 70 -9.98 -10.98 -6.40
N ARG A 71 -11.29 -10.81 -6.54
CA ARG A 71 -11.90 -10.68 -7.86
C ARG A 71 -11.35 -9.44 -8.61
N ASP A 72 -11.05 -9.60 -9.90
CA ASP A 72 -10.62 -8.50 -10.79
C ASP A 72 -9.40 -7.69 -10.26
N ALA A 73 -8.48 -8.36 -9.58
CA ALA A 73 -7.31 -7.70 -8.99
C ALA A 73 -6.41 -7.01 -10.03
N ASP A 74 -6.28 -7.57 -11.21
CA ASP A 74 -5.61 -6.98 -12.37
C ASP A 74 -6.24 -5.63 -12.77
N LYS A 75 -7.57 -5.57 -12.84
CA LYS A 75 -8.31 -4.36 -13.19
C LYS A 75 -8.20 -3.28 -12.10
N VAL A 76 -8.02 -3.68 -10.83
CA VAL A 76 -7.74 -2.73 -9.74
C VAL A 76 -6.46 -1.96 -10.04
N VAL A 77 -5.40 -2.67 -10.42
CA VAL A 77 -4.10 -2.04 -10.75
C VAL A 77 -4.22 -1.11 -11.96
N GLU A 78 -4.89 -1.55 -13.04
CA GLU A 78 -5.10 -0.75 -14.25
C GLU A 78 -5.86 0.55 -14.00
N ARG A 79 -6.79 0.56 -13.05
CA ARG A 79 -7.63 1.72 -12.71
C ARG A 79 -7.04 2.58 -11.60
N THR A 80 -5.92 2.17 -11.02
CA THR A 80 -5.31 2.88 -9.90
C THR A 80 -4.49 4.07 -10.37
N ILE A 81 -4.82 5.23 -9.85
CA ILE A 81 -4.02 6.45 -9.94
C ILE A 81 -3.19 6.54 -8.67
N PHE A 82 -1.88 6.42 -8.81
CA PHE A 82 -0.98 6.57 -7.67
C PHE A 82 -0.86 8.04 -7.28
N MET A 83 -1.01 8.29 -6.00
CA MET A 83 -0.85 9.61 -5.41
C MET A 83 0.60 9.81 -4.98
N ASP A 84 1.17 10.92 -5.37
CA ASP A 84 2.44 11.34 -4.80
C ASP A 84 2.25 11.73 -3.32
N PRO A 85 3.22 11.41 -2.45
CA PRO A 85 3.15 11.83 -1.06
C PRO A 85 3.15 13.36 -1.00
N PRO A 86 2.28 13.97 -0.17
CA PRO A 86 2.25 15.41 -0.03
C PRO A 86 3.58 15.93 0.52
N THR A 87 4.00 17.08 0.08
CA THR A 87 5.11 17.82 0.69
C THR A 87 4.78 18.15 2.15
N ALA A 88 5.78 18.46 2.95
CA ALA A 88 5.58 18.85 4.36
C ALA A 88 4.66 20.08 4.51
N ALA A 89 4.70 21.02 3.55
CA ALA A 89 3.84 22.20 3.54
C ALA A 89 2.37 21.82 3.23
N GLU A 90 2.15 21.01 2.21
CA GLU A 90 0.82 20.51 1.85
C GLU A 90 0.23 19.65 2.98
N PHE A 91 1.03 18.77 3.58
CA PHE A 91 0.60 17.97 4.70
C PHE A 91 0.13 18.82 5.89
N LYS A 92 0.87 19.90 6.21
CA LYS A 92 0.49 20.85 7.26
C LYS A 92 -0.83 21.55 6.94
N GLN A 93 -0.99 22.00 5.70
CA GLN A 93 -2.22 22.65 5.23
C GLN A 93 -3.41 21.69 5.31
N LEU A 94 -3.28 20.49 4.74
CA LEU A 94 -4.32 19.46 4.77
C LEU A 94 -4.71 19.07 6.20
N SER A 95 -3.72 18.93 7.10
CA SER A 95 -3.95 18.62 8.51
C SER A 95 -4.71 19.74 9.22
N SER A 96 -4.44 21.01 8.90
CA SER A 96 -5.18 22.14 9.45
C SER A 96 -6.62 22.17 8.96
N MET A 97 -6.83 22.00 7.66
CA MET A 97 -8.17 21.92 7.07
C MET A 97 -8.98 20.75 7.65
N PHE A 98 -8.36 19.59 7.81
CA PHE A 98 -9.02 18.43 8.42
C PHE A 98 -9.48 18.72 9.85
N ARG A 99 -8.61 19.35 10.66
CA ARG A 99 -8.95 19.72 12.03
C ARG A 99 -10.09 20.73 12.10
N GLU A 100 -10.08 21.71 11.23
CA GLU A 100 -11.14 22.72 11.15
C GLU A 100 -12.49 22.11 10.79
N ILE A 101 -12.51 21.24 9.77
CA ILE A 101 -13.74 20.59 9.29
C ILE A 101 -14.32 19.62 10.32
N PHE A 102 -13.48 18.78 10.92
CA PHE A 102 -13.95 17.68 11.77
C PHE A 102 -13.97 17.99 13.27
N PHE A 103 -13.18 18.94 13.74
CA PHE A 103 -13.06 19.24 15.15
C PHE A 103 -13.36 20.71 15.50
N GLY A 104 -13.60 21.57 14.52
CA GLY A 104 -13.96 22.97 14.71
C GLY A 104 -12.90 23.80 15.46
N ARG A 105 -11.62 23.46 15.29
CA ARG A 105 -10.50 24.11 15.98
C ARG A 105 -9.37 24.47 15.01
#